data_5b609d0f42cf6d8000da69240a38cb9f
#
_entry.id   5b609d0f42cf6d8000da69240a38cb9f
#
_cell.length_a   1.000
_cell.length_b   1.000
_cell.length_c   1.000
_cell.angle_alpha   90.00
_cell.angle_beta   90.00
_cell.angle_gamma   90.00
#
_symmetry.space_group_name_H-M   'P 1'
#
loop_
_entity.id
_entity.type
_entity.pdbx_description
1 polymer ?
#
loop_
_entity_poly.entity_id
_entity_poly.type
_entity_poly.pdbx_seq_one_letter_code
_entity_poly.pdbx_strand_id
1 'polypeptide(L)'
;MTRLRYIIITIMVMGAGVVSAQKITLGSCKMKDGGSYQGEMQAGKPHGKGRTAWKDGDVFEGEYVKGKRQGFGIYTFADGEKYEGEWMQDHQHGKGIYYYANNNRYDGLWYRDDREGHGVMYYFNGDKYDGSWKADMRHGQGRYTFKAGAYYDGEWRQDKKSGRGRFDWGDGSVYDGQWANDHQNGKGTYHYANGDVYIGQFANDVQHGKGIYKFQHGDIYEGDYVEGSRTGQGVFRYANGDKYTGQFLNGDKSGQGMLVWKHGDTYQGEWKLDKPNGRGKLTTKAGDVFEGQFKDGKIHGEGIARYADGSKFKGHFRQGKRNGPAIEEDKDGKRFEGTYVDDKRDGAFIEKDRNGNVVARGSYVRGRRQAER
;
A
#
# COMPACT_ATOMS: atom_id res chain seq x y z
N MET A 1 83.80 -29.28 -22.61
CA MET A 1 84.45 -28.26 -21.79
C MET A 1 83.36 -27.46 -21.07
N THR A 2 82.96 -27.87 -19.88
CA THR A 2 81.86 -27.30 -19.12
C THR A 2 82.46 -26.57 -17.91
N ARG A 3 82.32 -25.25 -17.89
CA ARG A 3 82.82 -24.41 -16.78
C ARG A 3 81.76 -24.39 -15.65
N LEU A 4 82.15 -24.94 -14.50
CA LEU A 4 81.39 -24.89 -13.25
C LEU A 4 81.57 -23.47 -12.66
N ARG A 5 80.46 -22.71 -12.47
CA ARG A 5 80.45 -21.45 -11.73
C ARG A 5 80.00 -21.73 -10.31
N TYR A 6 80.89 -21.46 -9.40
CA TYR A 6 80.57 -21.47 -7.95
C TYR A 6 79.78 -20.18 -7.63
N ILE A 7 78.56 -20.37 -7.08
CA ILE A 7 77.78 -19.28 -6.46
C ILE A 7 78.11 -19.29 -4.98
N ILE A 8 78.75 -18.22 -4.53
CA ILE A 8 78.95 -17.98 -3.09
C ILE A 8 77.67 -17.42 -2.54
N ILE A 9 76.93 -18.18 -1.70
CA ILE A 9 75.80 -17.71 -0.98
C ILE A 9 76.32 -17.10 0.33
N THR A 10 76.29 -15.75 0.43
CA THR A 10 76.53 -15.06 1.68
C THR A 10 75.26 -15.17 2.56
N ILE A 11 75.29 -16.00 3.56
CA ILE A 11 74.26 -16.06 4.60
C ILE A 11 74.38 -14.82 5.47
N MET A 12 73.45 -13.86 5.29
CA MET A 12 73.24 -12.79 6.24
C MET A 12 72.51 -13.38 7.44
N VAL A 13 73.18 -13.55 8.52
CA VAL A 13 72.60 -13.82 9.83
C VAL A 13 71.94 -12.53 10.29
N MET A 14 70.65 -12.40 10.02
CA MET A 14 69.83 -11.38 10.72
C MET A 14 69.80 -11.79 12.21
N GLY A 15 70.37 -10.99 13.02
CA GLY A 15 70.29 -11.12 14.49
C GLY A 15 68.81 -11.08 14.91
N ALA A 16 68.27 -12.22 15.32
CA ALA A 16 66.99 -12.28 15.99
C ALA A 16 67.14 -11.51 17.33
N GLY A 17 66.69 -10.24 17.32
CA GLY A 17 66.49 -9.51 18.54
C GLY A 17 65.52 -10.29 19.41
N VAL A 18 66.01 -10.84 20.52
CA VAL A 18 65.16 -11.45 21.55
C VAL A 18 64.29 -10.31 22.09
N VAL A 19 63.04 -10.21 21.57
CA VAL A 19 62.01 -9.40 22.22
C VAL A 19 61.72 -10.09 23.54
N SER A 20 62.35 -9.63 24.61
CA SER A 20 62.05 -10.05 25.98
C SER A 20 60.56 -9.73 26.23
N ALA A 21 59.71 -10.75 26.29
CA ALA A 21 58.34 -10.59 26.69
C ALA A 21 58.32 -9.93 28.09
N GLN A 22 57.92 -8.67 28.14
CA GLN A 22 57.83 -7.94 29.42
C GLN A 22 56.92 -8.69 30.37
N LYS A 23 57.40 -8.97 31.58
CA LYS A 23 56.71 -9.77 32.59
C LYS A 23 55.39 -9.10 32.99
N ILE A 24 54.30 -9.83 32.94
CA ILE A 24 53.02 -9.42 33.52
C ILE A 24 53.11 -9.54 35.05
N THR A 25 52.65 -8.53 35.78
CA THR A 25 52.64 -8.46 37.25
C THR A 25 51.27 -8.00 37.72
N LEU A 26 50.86 -8.40 38.92
CA LEU A 26 49.69 -7.82 39.57
C LEU A 26 50.03 -6.45 40.16
N GLY A 27 49.11 -5.49 40.04
CA GLY A 27 49.32 -4.15 40.56
C GLY A 27 48.06 -3.27 40.51
N SER A 28 48.24 -2.01 40.89
CA SER A 28 47.18 -1.02 40.86
C SER A 28 47.71 0.32 40.35
N CYS A 29 46.85 1.12 39.71
CA CYS A 29 47.19 2.49 39.33
C CYS A 29 45.94 3.37 39.20
N LYS A 30 46.13 4.68 39.11
CA LYS A 30 45.10 5.62 38.69
C LYS A 30 45.09 5.70 37.17
N MET A 31 43.92 5.59 36.61
CA MET A 31 43.70 5.79 35.19
C MET A 31 43.63 7.29 34.86
N LYS A 32 43.85 7.65 33.58
CA LYS A 32 43.79 9.06 33.13
C LYS A 32 42.40 9.69 33.31
N ASP A 33 41.36 8.90 33.22
CA ASP A 33 39.94 9.28 33.39
C ASP A 33 39.50 9.30 34.86
N GLY A 34 40.45 9.12 35.80
CA GLY A 34 40.20 9.16 37.24
C GLY A 34 39.84 7.82 37.88
N GLY A 35 39.69 6.77 37.11
CA GLY A 35 39.39 5.43 37.57
C GLY A 35 40.51 4.84 38.42
N SER A 36 40.18 3.94 39.34
CA SER A 36 41.13 3.18 40.16
C SER A 36 41.22 1.76 39.60
N TYR A 37 42.33 1.47 38.95
CA TYR A 37 42.60 0.15 38.36
C TYR A 37 43.27 -0.79 39.38
N GLN A 38 42.85 -2.07 39.30
CA GLN A 38 43.52 -3.19 39.99
C GLN A 38 43.49 -4.41 39.05
N GLY A 39 44.67 -5.04 38.84
CA GLY A 39 44.75 -6.19 37.95
C GLY A 39 46.15 -6.45 37.41
N GLU A 40 46.20 -7.10 36.27
CA GLU A 40 47.43 -7.42 35.55
C GLU A 40 48.03 -6.16 34.91
N MET A 41 49.33 -6.00 35.00
CA MET A 41 50.08 -4.85 34.49
C MET A 41 51.29 -5.30 33.66
N GLN A 42 51.57 -4.56 32.60
CA GLN A 42 52.80 -4.70 31.82
C GLN A 42 53.42 -3.31 31.57
N ALA A 43 54.71 -3.17 31.86
CA ALA A 43 55.42 -1.89 31.75
C ALA A 43 54.72 -0.72 32.45
N GLY A 44 54.19 -0.95 33.66
CA GLY A 44 53.49 0.07 34.45
C GLY A 44 52.11 0.49 33.95
N LYS A 45 51.52 -0.24 32.98
CA LYS A 45 50.17 0.02 32.42
C LYS A 45 49.27 -1.18 32.61
N PRO A 46 47.95 -0.99 32.77
CA PRO A 46 46.97 -2.05 32.68
C PRO A 46 47.16 -2.93 31.44
N HIS A 47 47.23 -4.25 31.64
CA HIS A 47 47.41 -5.24 30.58
C HIS A 47 46.90 -6.59 31.07
N GLY A 48 46.19 -7.37 30.21
CA GLY A 48 45.53 -8.57 30.64
C GLY A 48 44.26 -8.30 31.45
N LYS A 49 43.93 -9.13 32.44
CA LYS A 49 42.68 -9.02 33.20
C LYS A 49 42.79 -8.00 34.34
N GLY A 50 41.74 -7.18 34.47
CA GLY A 50 41.69 -6.20 35.54
C GLY A 50 40.31 -5.58 35.75
N ARG A 51 40.22 -4.82 36.84
CA ARG A 51 39.03 -4.11 37.26
C ARG A 51 39.36 -2.63 37.45
N THR A 52 38.52 -1.76 36.85
CA THR A 52 38.55 -0.32 37.14
C THR A 52 37.25 0.10 37.79
N ALA A 53 37.33 0.89 38.86
CA ALA A 53 36.18 1.52 39.49
C ALA A 53 36.34 3.03 39.48
N TRP A 54 35.29 3.74 39.09
CA TRP A 54 35.22 5.20 39.08
C TRP A 54 34.46 5.74 40.30
N LYS A 55 34.63 7.02 40.59
CA LYS A 55 34.04 7.66 41.79
C LYS A 55 32.52 7.84 41.69
N ASP A 56 31.97 7.90 40.47
CA ASP A 56 30.57 7.99 40.18
C ASP A 56 29.81 6.68 40.38
N GLY A 57 30.52 5.57 40.55
CA GLY A 57 29.97 4.24 40.78
C GLY A 57 30.13 3.29 39.62
N ASP A 58 30.59 3.77 38.46
CA ASP A 58 30.87 2.92 37.31
C ASP A 58 31.96 1.89 37.61
N VAL A 59 31.84 0.73 37.02
CA VAL A 59 32.80 -0.37 37.16
C VAL A 59 33.03 -1.05 35.82
N PHE A 60 34.28 -1.28 35.44
CA PHE A 60 34.66 -2.16 34.36
C PHE A 60 35.47 -3.35 34.88
N GLU A 61 35.10 -4.54 34.41
CA GLU A 61 35.82 -5.79 34.63
C GLU A 61 36.09 -6.48 33.32
N GLY A 62 37.38 -6.64 32.94
CA GLY A 62 37.68 -7.18 31.63
C GLY A 62 39.14 -7.11 31.25
N GLU A 63 39.40 -7.19 29.97
CA GLU A 63 40.73 -7.24 29.39
C GLU A 63 41.24 -5.85 29.02
N TYR A 64 42.57 -5.67 29.20
CA TYR A 64 43.28 -4.44 28.88
C TYR A 64 44.50 -4.72 28.01
N VAL A 65 44.80 -3.81 27.12
CA VAL A 65 46.05 -3.79 26.35
C VAL A 65 46.62 -2.38 26.39
N LYS A 66 47.84 -2.23 26.93
CA LYS A 66 48.58 -0.96 27.04
C LYS A 66 47.76 0.17 27.69
N GLY A 67 46.94 -0.15 28.69
CA GLY A 67 46.16 0.80 29.48
C GLY A 67 44.77 1.12 28.90
N LYS A 68 44.33 0.43 27.86
CA LYS A 68 43.02 0.59 27.24
C LYS A 68 42.20 -0.69 27.36
N ARG A 69 40.89 -0.56 27.51
CA ARG A 69 39.94 -1.69 27.44
C ARG A 69 40.03 -2.32 26.07
N GLN A 70 40.22 -3.62 26.00
CA GLN A 70 40.45 -4.39 24.80
C GLN A 70 40.03 -5.84 25.02
N GLY A 71 39.45 -6.54 24.04
CA GLY A 71 38.98 -7.90 24.25
C GLY A 71 37.62 -7.95 24.95
N PHE A 72 37.34 -8.99 25.74
CA PHE A 72 36.07 -9.12 26.45
C PHE A 72 36.06 -8.39 27.80
N GLY A 73 34.92 -7.72 28.10
CA GLY A 73 34.73 -7.07 29.39
C GLY A 73 33.28 -6.69 29.67
N ILE A 74 33.01 -6.48 30.96
CA ILE A 74 31.71 -6.07 31.49
C ILE A 74 31.85 -4.65 32.03
N TYR A 75 31.03 -3.73 31.56
CA TYR A 75 30.90 -2.38 32.11
C TYR A 75 29.54 -2.27 32.79
N THR A 76 29.56 -1.96 34.06
CA THR A 76 28.36 -1.69 34.85
C THR A 76 28.33 -0.20 35.17
N PHE A 77 27.30 0.47 34.71
CA PHE A 77 27.07 1.89 34.98
C PHE A 77 26.44 2.10 36.34
N ALA A 78 26.64 3.26 36.91
CA ALA A 78 26.14 3.62 38.25
C ALA A 78 24.60 3.59 38.35
N ASP A 79 23.91 3.81 37.25
CA ASP A 79 22.44 3.75 37.14
C ASP A 79 21.88 2.33 36.98
N GLY A 80 22.78 1.31 36.95
CA GLY A 80 22.42 -0.10 36.82
C GLY A 80 22.37 -0.61 35.37
N GLU A 81 22.62 0.22 34.38
CA GLU A 81 22.81 -0.27 33.02
C GLU A 81 24.05 -1.14 32.90
N LYS A 82 24.11 -2.02 31.94
CA LYS A 82 25.26 -2.92 31.77
C LYS A 82 25.56 -3.21 30.31
N TYR A 83 26.83 -3.12 29.94
CA TYR A 83 27.34 -3.67 28.69
C TYR A 83 28.22 -4.89 28.98
N GLU A 84 28.02 -5.96 28.24
CA GLU A 84 28.80 -7.21 28.34
C GLU A 84 29.17 -7.62 26.90
N GLY A 85 30.46 -7.49 26.55
CA GLY A 85 30.89 -7.73 25.18
C GLY A 85 32.33 -7.39 24.89
N GLU A 86 32.63 -7.29 23.61
CA GLU A 86 33.95 -6.98 23.09
C GLU A 86 34.22 -5.48 23.16
N TRP A 87 35.50 -5.15 23.46
CA TRP A 87 36.02 -3.80 23.53
C TRP A 87 37.21 -3.61 22.61
N MET A 88 37.33 -2.46 22.00
CA MET A 88 38.46 -2.08 21.16
C MET A 88 38.88 -0.63 21.47
N GLN A 89 40.08 -0.47 22.05
CA GLN A 89 40.63 0.84 22.35
C GLN A 89 39.71 1.77 23.18
N ASP A 90 39.09 1.24 24.22
CA ASP A 90 38.14 1.87 25.14
C ASP A 90 36.71 2.02 24.62
N HIS A 91 36.40 1.55 23.40
CA HIS A 91 35.05 1.58 22.81
C HIS A 91 34.40 0.21 22.84
N GLN A 92 33.08 0.17 23.01
CA GLN A 92 32.27 -1.00 22.72
C GLN A 92 32.45 -1.38 21.25
N HIS A 93 32.70 -2.67 20.97
CA HIS A 93 33.02 -3.13 19.63
C HIS A 93 32.62 -4.59 19.45
N GLY A 94 32.58 -5.09 18.22
CA GLY A 94 32.29 -6.48 17.95
C GLY A 94 30.94 -6.95 18.50
N LYS A 95 30.90 -8.13 19.12
CA LYS A 95 29.68 -8.67 19.72
C LYS A 95 29.52 -8.18 21.17
N GLY A 96 28.29 -7.78 21.52
CA GLY A 96 27.99 -7.38 22.89
C GLY A 96 26.51 -7.29 23.19
N ILE A 97 26.18 -7.41 24.46
CA ILE A 97 24.83 -7.30 25.00
C ILE A 97 24.79 -6.05 25.89
N TYR A 98 23.79 -5.19 25.61
CA TYR A 98 23.51 -4.03 26.45
C TYR A 98 22.18 -4.19 27.18
N TYR A 99 22.20 -4.04 28.49
CA TYR A 99 21.03 -4.06 29.36
C TYR A 99 20.73 -2.64 29.80
N TYR A 100 19.60 -2.10 29.35
CA TYR A 100 19.17 -0.75 29.66
C TYR A 100 18.41 -0.67 30.99
N ALA A 101 18.45 0.47 31.65
CA ALA A 101 17.75 0.71 32.91
C ALA A 101 16.23 0.51 32.82
N ASN A 102 15.66 0.72 31.65
CA ASN A 102 14.23 0.51 31.35
C ASN A 102 13.87 -0.95 31.02
N ASN A 103 14.75 -1.92 31.30
CA ASN A 103 14.61 -3.33 30.97
C ASN A 103 14.59 -3.68 29.46
N ASN A 104 14.97 -2.77 28.59
CA ASN A 104 15.30 -3.14 27.22
C ASN A 104 16.62 -3.91 27.21
N ARG A 105 16.82 -4.74 26.18
CA ARG A 105 18.08 -5.44 25.96
C ARG A 105 18.42 -5.45 24.47
N TYR A 106 19.62 -5.01 24.15
CA TYR A 106 20.18 -5.17 22.82
C TYR A 106 21.22 -6.29 22.82
N ASP A 107 21.19 -7.16 21.83
CA ASP A 107 22.13 -8.27 21.63
C ASP A 107 22.59 -8.23 20.18
N GLY A 108 23.79 -7.79 19.88
CA GLY A 108 24.22 -7.58 18.51
C GLY A 108 25.63 -7.04 18.35
N LEU A 109 25.85 -6.48 17.17
CA LEU A 109 27.15 -5.92 16.80
C LEU A 109 27.25 -4.45 17.16
N TRP A 110 28.47 -4.06 17.52
CA TRP A 110 28.87 -2.72 17.97
C TRP A 110 30.08 -2.22 17.17
N TYR A 111 30.09 -0.96 16.86
CA TYR A 111 31.23 -0.29 16.27
C TYR A 111 31.42 1.08 16.90
N ARG A 112 32.49 1.23 17.72
CA ARG A 112 32.85 2.50 18.42
C ARG A 112 31.68 3.09 19.20
N ASP A 113 31.10 2.28 20.08
CA ASP A 113 29.97 2.61 20.95
C ASP A 113 28.59 2.70 20.31
N ASP A 114 28.51 2.66 18.96
CA ASP A 114 27.22 2.64 18.23
C ASP A 114 26.80 1.21 17.92
N ARG A 115 25.50 0.94 17.91
CA ARG A 115 24.94 -0.30 17.36
C ARG A 115 25.12 -0.28 15.85
N GLU A 116 25.79 -1.27 15.30
CA GLU A 116 26.15 -1.35 13.90
C GLU A 116 26.05 -2.80 13.40
N GLY A 117 25.60 -3.02 12.16
CA GLY A 117 25.43 -4.36 11.63
C GLY A 117 24.19 -5.06 12.15
N HIS A 118 24.23 -6.39 12.35
CA HIS A 118 23.07 -7.15 12.80
C HIS A 118 22.95 -7.16 14.32
N GLY A 119 21.70 -6.99 14.82
CA GLY A 119 21.41 -7.10 16.24
C GLY A 119 19.92 -7.20 16.54
N VAL A 120 19.63 -7.69 17.74
CA VAL A 120 18.29 -7.90 18.25
C VAL A 120 18.02 -6.98 19.42
N MET A 121 16.99 -6.15 19.32
CA MET A 121 16.47 -5.35 20.43
C MET A 121 15.24 -6.03 21.01
N TYR A 122 15.26 -6.31 22.27
CA TYR A 122 14.13 -6.75 23.08
C TYR A 122 13.61 -5.56 23.88
N TYR A 123 12.38 -5.16 23.65
CA TYR A 123 11.77 -4.04 24.36
C TYR A 123 11.03 -4.52 25.60
N PHE A 124 11.00 -3.71 26.66
CA PHE A 124 10.34 -4.04 27.93
C PHE A 124 8.84 -4.33 27.79
N ASN A 125 8.19 -3.73 26.76
CA ASN A 125 6.78 -3.96 26.44
C ASN A 125 6.51 -5.33 25.78
N GLY A 126 7.55 -6.10 25.48
CA GLY A 126 7.51 -7.41 24.83
C GLY A 126 7.62 -7.39 23.30
N ASP A 127 7.83 -6.21 22.71
CA ASP A 127 8.15 -6.11 21.28
C ASP A 127 9.60 -6.56 21.03
N LYS A 128 9.90 -6.90 19.78
CA LYS A 128 11.23 -7.31 19.34
C LYS A 128 11.54 -6.70 17.98
N TYR A 129 12.75 -6.16 17.84
CA TYR A 129 13.33 -5.88 16.53
C TYR A 129 14.53 -6.80 16.29
N ASP A 130 14.59 -7.42 15.11
CA ASP A 130 15.64 -8.34 14.68
C ASP A 130 16.08 -7.92 13.28
N GLY A 131 17.25 -7.32 13.15
CA GLY A 131 17.65 -6.75 11.88
C GLY A 131 18.94 -5.94 11.92
N SER A 132 19.14 -5.18 10.85
CA SER A 132 20.35 -4.37 10.68
C SER A 132 20.24 -3.03 11.39
N TRP A 133 21.38 -2.55 11.89
CA TRP A 133 21.57 -1.29 12.58
C TRP A 133 22.67 -0.47 11.92
N LYS A 134 22.57 0.83 11.96
CA LYS A 134 23.60 1.76 11.50
C LYS A 134 23.56 3.03 12.34
N ALA A 135 24.66 3.36 12.99
CA ALA A 135 24.78 4.53 13.87
C ALA A 135 23.57 4.62 14.83
N ASP A 136 23.35 3.57 15.62
CA ASP A 136 22.25 3.41 16.59
C ASP A 136 20.81 3.37 16.05
N MET A 137 20.62 3.50 14.75
CA MET A 137 19.30 3.48 14.11
C MET A 137 19.04 2.16 13.37
N ARG A 138 17.79 1.70 13.37
CA ARG A 138 17.36 0.59 12.50
C ARG A 138 17.58 0.97 11.05
N HIS A 139 18.25 0.11 10.30
CA HIS A 139 18.63 0.36 8.92
C HIS A 139 18.68 -0.96 8.12
N GLY A 140 18.56 -0.90 6.77
CA GLY A 140 18.60 -2.12 5.95
C GLY A 140 17.43 -3.05 6.21
N GLN A 141 17.67 -4.36 6.20
CA GLN A 141 16.62 -5.36 6.43
C GLN A 141 16.41 -5.61 7.91
N GLY A 142 15.14 -5.76 8.31
CA GLY A 142 14.82 -6.10 9.69
C GLY A 142 13.34 -6.36 9.92
N ARG A 143 13.07 -7.21 10.91
CA ARG A 143 11.74 -7.57 11.34
C ARG A 143 11.42 -6.98 12.70
N TYR A 144 10.38 -6.18 12.78
CA TYR A 144 9.78 -5.72 14.02
C TYR A 144 8.54 -6.55 14.34
N THR A 145 8.55 -7.22 15.46
CA THR A 145 7.44 -8.04 15.94
C THR A 145 6.85 -7.37 17.18
N PHE A 146 5.57 -7.06 17.11
CA PHE A 146 4.81 -6.55 18.25
C PHE A 146 4.44 -7.69 19.18
N LYS A 147 4.34 -7.43 20.47
CA LYS A 147 3.92 -8.43 21.47
C LYS A 147 2.59 -9.10 21.11
N ALA A 148 1.67 -8.36 20.51
CA ALA A 148 0.34 -8.85 20.09
C ALA A 148 0.38 -9.79 18.87
N GLY A 149 1.56 -10.02 18.25
CA GLY A 149 1.74 -10.94 17.12
C GLY A 149 1.78 -10.26 15.76
N ALA A 150 1.35 -9.01 15.62
CA ALA A 150 1.57 -8.23 14.41
C ALA A 150 3.07 -8.10 14.12
N TYR A 151 3.44 -7.92 12.84
CA TYR A 151 4.85 -7.69 12.50
C TYR A 151 5.02 -6.87 11.22
N TYR A 152 6.14 -6.19 11.15
CA TYR A 152 6.69 -5.63 9.92
C TYR A 152 7.99 -6.37 9.57
N ASP A 153 8.15 -6.78 8.33
CA ASP A 153 9.34 -7.43 7.80
C ASP A 153 9.72 -6.73 6.49
N GLY A 154 10.85 -6.05 6.47
CA GLY A 154 11.21 -5.23 5.32
C GLY A 154 12.37 -4.29 5.56
N GLU A 155 12.48 -3.30 4.68
CA GLU A 155 13.55 -2.32 4.69
C GLU A 155 13.29 -1.20 5.72
N TRP A 156 14.37 -0.78 6.36
CA TRP A 156 14.42 0.31 7.34
C TRP A 156 15.44 1.36 6.91
N ARG A 157 15.14 2.59 7.17
CA ARG A 157 16.07 3.70 6.95
C ARG A 157 15.89 4.73 8.06
N GLN A 158 16.93 4.91 8.91
CA GLN A 158 16.90 5.89 10.02
C GLN A 158 15.65 5.70 10.89
N ASP A 159 15.48 4.48 11.43
CA ASP A 159 14.36 4.07 12.28
C ASP A 159 12.97 4.04 11.64
N LYS A 160 12.84 4.38 10.35
CA LYS A 160 11.57 4.41 9.62
C LYS A 160 11.46 3.26 8.62
N LYS A 161 10.26 2.70 8.49
CA LYS A 161 9.94 1.76 7.42
C LYS A 161 10.14 2.44 6.07
N SER A 162 10.84 1.78 5.16
CA SER A 162 11.23 2.33 3.84
C SER A 162 11.34 1.20 2.84
N GLY A 163 11.48 1.53 1.53
CA GLY A 163 11.70 0.54 0.49
C GLY A 163 10.59 -0.50 0.42
N ARG A 164 10.91 -1.78 0.29
CA ARG A 164 9.95 -2.88 0.28
C ARG A 164 9.77 -3.48 1.66
N GLY A 165 8.51 -3.81 2.00
CA GLY A 165 8.22 -4.48 3.25
C GLY A 165 6.79 -5.01 3.33
N ARG A 166 6.63 -6.04 4.15
CA ARG A 166 5.37 -6.67 4.49
C ARG A 166 4.98 -6.30 5.91
N PHE A 167 3.77 -5.79 6.08
CA PHE A 167 3.15 -5.62 7.39
C PHE A 167 1.98 -6.59 7.53
N ASP A 168 2.00 -7.37 8.58
CA ASP A 168 0.93 -8.29 8.96
C ASP A 168 0.35 -7.79 10.29
N TRP A 169 -0.94 -7.43 10.30
CA TRP A 169 -1.61 -6.88 11.50
C TRP A 169 -2.03 -7.95 12.48
N GLY A 170 -1.96 -9.25 12.09
CA GLY A 170 -2.39 -10.36 12.95
C GLY A 170 -3.91 -10.55 13.04
N ASP A 171 -4.68 -9.68 12.39
CA ASP A 171 -6.15 -9.75 12.29
C ASP A 171 -6.64 -10.36 10.97
N GLY A 172 -5.72 -10.81 10.12
CA GLY A 172 -5.95 -11.28 8.75
C GLY A 172 -5.66 -10.22 7.68
N SER A 173 -5.43 -8.98 8.08
CA SER A 173 -5.01 -7.93 7.15
C SER A 173 -3.50 -8.00 6.91
N VAL A 174 -3.08 -7.82 5.65
CA VAL A 174 -1.67 -7.83 5.25
C VAL A 174 -1.44 -6.79 4.16
N TYR A 175 -0.40 -6.00 4.31
CA TYR A 175 0.14 -5.18 3.24
C TYR A 175 1.52 -5.70 2.81
N ASP A 176 1.72 -5.86 1.52
CA ASP A 176 3.00 -6.18 0.89
C ASP A 176 3.28 -5.17 -0.21
N GLY A 177 4.25 -4.30 -0.01
CA GLY A 177 4.46 -3.21 -0.94
C GLY A 177 5.56 -2.24 -0.55
N GLN A 178 5.51 -1.06 -1.14
CA GLN A 178 6.49 0.00 -0.94
C GLN A 178 6.11 0.89 0.26
N TRP A 179 7.14 1.32 0.97
CA TRP A 179 7.08 2.16 2.15
C TRP A 179 7.96 3.39 2.00
N ALA A 180 7.53 4.51 2.53
CA ALA A 180 8.34 5.71 2.67
C ALA A 180 7.99 6.42 3.97
N ASN A 181 8.98 6.66 4.84
CA ASN A 181 8.81 7.37 6.12
C ASN A 181 7.67 6.81 6.98
N ASP A 182 7.61 5.48 7.15
CA ASP A 182 6.61 4.72 7.90
C ASP A 182 5.24 4.57 7.24
N HIS A 183 4.99 5.23 6.09
CA HIS A 183 3.73 5.17 5.36
C HIS A 183 3.79 4.22 4.17
N GLN A 184 2.67 3.56 3.87
CA GLN A 184 2.49 2.86 2.60
C GLN A 184 2.54 3.89 1.47
N ASN A 185 3.49 3.73 0.54
CA ASN A 185 3.71 4.70 -0.52
C ASN A 185 4.30 4.03 -1.76
N GLY A 186 3.70 4.24 -2.93
CA GLY A 186 4.09 3.54 -4.15
C GLY A 186 3.22 2.31 -4.40
N LYS A 187 3.76 1.26 -5.04
CA LYS A 187 3.00 0.06 -5.41
C LYS A 187 2.93 -0.94 -4.26
N GLY A 188 1.75 -1.54 -4.09
CA GLY A 188 1.56 -2.59 -3.09
C GLY A 188 0.28 -3.40 -3.31
N THR A 189 0.18 -4.47 -2.55
CA THR A 189 -1.01 -5.31 -2.42
C THR A 189 -1.48 -5.26 -0.97
N TYR A 190 -2.74 -4.93 -0.77
CA TYR A 190 -3.38 -4.97 0.53
C TYR A 190 -4.44 -6.07 0.55
N HIS A 191 -4.28 -7.04 1.41
CA HIS A 191 -5.29 -8.04 1.74
C HIS A 191 -6.02 -7.56 2.98
N TYR A 192 -7.33 -7.38 2.87
CA TYR A 192 -8.19 -6.98 3.99
C TYR A 192 -8.68 -8.19 4.77
N ALA A 193 -8.91 -8.03 6.06
CA ALA A 193 -9.42 -9.10 6.93
C ALA A 193 -10.77 -9.69 6.47
N ASN A 194 -11.58 -8.90 5.74
CA ASN A 194 -12.85 -9.36 5.15
C ASN A 194 -12.69 -10.18 3.86
N GLY A 195 -11.45 -10.41 3.39
CA GLY A 195 -11.16 -11.15 2.16
C GLY A 195 -11.08 -10.31 0.89
N ASP A 196 -11.31 -9.02 0.95
CA ASP A 196 -11.08 -8.11 -0.18
C ASP A 196 -9.58 -7.97 -0.45
N VAL A 197 -9.23 -7.62 -1.69
CA VAL A 197 -7.83 -7.38 -2.09
C VAL A 197 -7.73 -6.12 -2.93
N TYR A 198 -6.84 -5.21 -2.55
CA TYR A 198 -6.45 -4.09 -3.38
C TYR A 198 -5.03 -4.29 -3.92
N ILE A 199 -4.83 -4.08 -5.21
CA ILE A 199 -3.53 -4.13 -5.89
C ILE A 199 -3.37 -2.82 -6.64
N GLY A 200 -2.44 -1.98 -6.23
CA GLY A 200 -2.34 -0.66 -6.86
C GLY A 200 -1.31 0.25 -6.21
N GLN A 201 -1.51 1.54 -6.45
CA GLN A 201 -0.67 2.59 -5.89
C GLN A 201 -1.26 3.11 -4.58
N PHE A 202 -0.37 3.51 -3.68
CA PHE A 202 -0.67 4.13 -2.41
C PHE A 202 0.06 5.47 -2.29
N ALA A 203 -0.53 6.41 -1.60
CA ALA A 203 0.09 7.64 -1.16
C ALA A 203 -0.33 7.91 0.28
N ASN A 204 0.64 7.95 1.22
CA ASN A 204 0.40 8.21 2.64
C ASN A 204 -0.72 7.32 3.23
N ASP A 205 -0.55 5.99 3.08
CA ASP A 205 -1.44 4.93 3.58
C ASP A 205 -2.80 4.81 2.90
N VAL A 206 -3.12 5.63 1.90
CA VAL A 206 -4.39 5.55 1.18
C VAL A 206 -4.19 5.14 -0.28
N GLN A 207 -5.19 4.49 -0.86
CA GLN A 207 -5.23 4.12 -2.28
C GLN A 207 -5.14 5.39 -3.14
N HIS A 208 -4.26 5.38 -4.15
CA HIS A 208 -4.05 6.50 -5.05
C HIS A 208 -3.65 6.01 -6.44
N GLY A 209 -3.81 6.87 -7.48
CA GLY A 209 -3.41 6.51 -8.85
C GLY A 209 -4.18 5.31 -9.39
N LYS A 210 -3.50 4.41 -10.10
CA LYS A 210 -4.13 3.21 -10.69
C LYS A 210 -4.18 2.06 -9.70
N GLY A 211 -5.33 1.37 -9.66
CA GLY A 211 -5.52 0.20 -8.81
C GLY A 211 -6.61 -0.75 -9.26
N ILE A 212 -6.53 -1.97 -8.75
CA ILE A 212 -7.52 -3.03 -8.91
C ILE A 212 -8.02 -3.38 -7.52
N TYR A 213 -9.32 -3.30 -7.31
CA TYR A 213 -9.98 -3.77 -6.10
C TYR A 213 -10.81 -5.00 -6.41
N LYS A 214 -10.52 -6.09 -5.74
CA LYS A 214 -11.26 -7.35 -5.83
C LYS A 214 -12.04 -7.53 -4.55
N PHE A 215 -13.35 -7.49 -4.66
CA PHE A 215 -14.26 -7.73 -3.54
C PHE A 215 -14.38 -9.23 -3.29
N GLN A 216 -14.50 -9.64 -2.04
CA GLN A 216 -14.66 -11.05 -1.66
C GLN A 216 -15.85 -11.72 -2.37
N HIS A 217 -16.94 -10.99 -2.57
CA HIS A 217 -18.15 -11.51 -3.24
C HIS A 217 -18.04 -11.59 -4.78
N GLY A 218 -16.87 -11.24 -5.35
CA GLY A 218 -16.54 -11.45 -6.77
C GLY A 218 -16.63 -10.23 -7.66
N ASP A 219 -17.05 -9.08 -7.19
CA ASP A 219 -16.95 -7.82 -7.93
C ASP A 219 -15.48 -7.43 -8.12
N ILE A 220 -15.18 -6.73 -9.23
CA ILE A 220 -13.83 -6.20 -9.50
C ILE A 220 -13.96 -4.77 -10.03
N TYR A 221 -13.26 -3.86 -9.40
CA TYR A 221 -13.01 -2.53 -9.93
C TYR A 221 -11.56 -2.41 -10.40
N GLU A 222 -11.35 -1.81 -11.56
CA GLU A 222 -10.04 -1.47 -12.11
C GLU A 222 -10.09 -0.03 -12.63
N GLY A 223 -9.31 0.88 -12.06
CA GLY A 223 -9.38 2.28 -12.46
C GLY A 223 -8.57 3.22 -11.58
N ASP A 224 -8.98 4.49 -11.63
CA ASP A 224 -8.31 5.58 -10.92
C ASP A 224 -8.82 5.70 -9.47
N TYR A 225 -7.89 6.06 -8.57
CA TYR A 225 -8.14 6.39 -7.18
C TYR A 225 -7.54 7.74 -6.82
N VAL A 226 -8.28 8.53 -6.06
CA VAL A 226 -7.81 9.76 -5.43
C VAL A 226 -8.24 9.72 -3.97
N GLU A 227 -7.28 9.83 -3.04
CA GLU A 227 -7.51 9.84 -1.59
C GLU A 227 -8.46 8.70 -1.13
N GLY A 228 -8.17 7.47 -1.58
CA GLY A 228 -8.92 6.29 -1.22
C GLY A 228 -10.24 6.09 -1.96
N SER A 229 -10.67 7.04 -2.77
CA SER A 229 -11.95 6.98 -3.49
C SER A 229 -11.76 6.71 -4.97
N ARG A 230 -12.62 5.88 -5.56
CA ARG A 230 -12.69 5.68 -7.02
C ARG A 230 -13.05 7.01 -7.67
N THR A 231 -12.15 7.57 -8.47
CA THR A 231 -12.34 8.89 -9.10
C THR A 231 -11.58 8.91 -10.42
N GLY A 232 -12.21 9.34 -11.52
CA GLY A 232 -11.62 9.29 -12.86
C GLY A 232 -12.15 8.13 -13.69
N GLN A 233 -11.34 7.53 -14.55
CA GLN A 233 -11.75 6.44 -15.42
C GLN A 233 -11.63 5.08 -14.75
N GLY A 234 -12.63 4.21 -14.99
CA GLY A 234 -12.57 2.87 -14.43
C GLY A 234 -13.51 1.88 -15.12
N VAL A 235 -13.26 0.62 -14.83
CA VAL A 235 -14.07 -0.52 -15.22
C VAL A 235 -14.54 -1.23 -13.97
N PHE A 236 -15.85 -1.38 -13.81
CA PHE A 236 -16.45 -2.18 -12.75
C PHE A 236 -17.08 -3.44 -13.35
N ARG A 237 -16.59 -4.59 -12.95
CA ARG A 237 -17.13 -5.91 -13.33
C ARG A 237 -17.86 -6.46 -12.13
N TYR A 238 -19.18 -6.63 -12.28
CA TYR A 238 -20.02 -7.19 -11.24
C TYR A 238 -19.96 -8.72 -11.25
N ALA A 239 -20.06 -9.34 -10.10
CA ALA A 239 -20.10 -10.79 -9.96
C ALA A 239 -21.27 -11.45 -10.71
N ASN A 240 -22.36 -10.71 -10.91
CA ASN A 240 -23.51 -11.16 -11.69
C ASN A 240 -23.25 -11.19 -13.21
N GLY A 241 -22.11 -10.64 -13.67
CA GLY A 241 -21.69 -10.57 -15.08
C GLY A 241 -21.97 -9.24 -15.77
N ASP A 242 -22.56 -8.25 -15.10
CA ASP A 242 -22.68 -6.89 -15.63
C ASP A 242 -21.30 -6.20 -15.69
N LYS A 243 -21.16 -5.22 -16.58
CA LYS A 243 -19.91 -4.46 -16.73
C LYS A 243 -20.19 -2.98 -16.96
N TYR A 244 -19.66 -2.15 -16.10
CA TYR A 244 -19.62 -0.71 -16.32
C TYR A 244 -18.21 -0.28 -16.76
N THR A 245 -18.14 0.64 -17.72
CA THR A 245 -16.90 1.29 -18.15
C THR A 245 -17.19 2.78 -18.29
N GLY A 246 -16.49 3.61 -17.56
CA GLY A 246 -16.74 5.06 -17.58
C GLY A 246 -16.12 5.81 -16.43
N GLN A 247 -16.65 7.00 -16.18
CA GLN A 247 -16.18 7.91 -15.15
C GLN A 247 -16.76 7.59 -13.78
N PHE A 248 -15.96 7.82 -12.76
CA PHE A 248 -16.32 7.76 -11.35
C PHE A 248 -16.01 9.08 -10.66
N LEU A 249 -16.76 9.42 -9.65
CA LEU A 249 -16.52 10.55 -8.76
C LEU A 249 -16.90 10.15 -7.34
N ASN A 250 -15.94 10.21 -6.42
CA ASN A 250 -16.12 9.86 -5.00
C ASN A 250 -16.77 8.48 -4.77
N GLY A 251 -16.41 7.50 -5.61
CA GLY A 251 -16.93 6.13 -5.52
C GLY A 251 -18.13 5.84 -6.42
N ASP A 252 -18.90 6.83 -6.86
CA ASP A 252 -20.10 6.66 -7.66
C ASP A 252 -19.83 6.75 -9.17
N LYS A 253 -20.61 6.05 -10.00
CA LYS A 253 -20.62 6.28 -11.45
C LYS A 253 -21.10 7.68 -11.73
N SER A 254 -20.34 8.43 -12.54
CA SER A 254 -20.57 9.83 -12.85
C SER A 254 -20.11 10.15 -14.28
N GLY A 255 -20.54 11.29 -14.83
CA GLY A 255 -20.11 11.72 -16.17
C GLY A 255 -20.49 10.72 -17.27
N GLN A 256 -19.61 10.48 -18.23
CA GLN A 256 -19.85 9.57 -19.35
C GLN A 256 -19.50 8.12 -19.00
N GLY A 257 -20.39 7.19 -19.34
CA GLY A 257 -20.13 5.78 -19.10
C GLY A 257 -21.07 4.84 -19.88
N MET A 258 -20.63 3.58 -19.97
CA MET A 258 -21.36 2.50 -20.62
C MET A 258 -21.56 1.35 -19.65
N LEU A 259 -22.80 0.92 -19.45
CA LEU A 259 -23.17 -0.30 -18.75
C LEU A 259 -23.63 -1.35 -19.74
N VAL A 260 -23.06 -2.54 -19.63
CA VAL A 260 -23.47 -3.74 -20.36
C VAL A 260 -24.01 -4.71 -19.33
N TRP A 261 -25.30 -5.04 -19.42
CA TRP A 261 -25.89 -6.05 -18.56
C TRP A 261 -25.60 -7.46 -19.09
N LYS A 262 -25.48 -8.42 -18.22
CA LYS A 262 -25.21 -9.84 -18.54
C LYS A 262 -26.18 -10.40 -19.59
N HIS A 263 -27.44 -9.98 -19.55
CA HIS A 263 -28.47 -10.46 -20.48
C HIS A 263 -28.38 -9.82 -21.87
N GLY A 264 -27.50 -8.81 -22.06
CA GLY A 264 -27.17 -8.23 -23.36
C GLY A 264 -27.68 -6.82 -23.61
N ASP A 265 -28.46 -6.24 -22.72
CA ASP A 265 -28.84 -4.82 -22.82
C ASP A 265 -27.62 -3.94 -22.61
N THR A 266 -27.62 -2.72 -23.15
CA THR A 266 -26.57 -1.74 -23.00
C THR A 266 -27.13 -0.35 -22.75
N TYR A 267 -26.53 0.40 -21.84
CA TYR A 267 -26.76 1.83 -21.71
C TYR A 267 -25.43 2.57 -21.90
N GLN A 268 -25.44 3.58 -22.73
CA GLN A 268 -24.33 4.49 -22.96
C GLN A 268 -24.78 5.94 -22.80
N GLY A 269 -24.19 6.70 -21.95
CA GLY A 269 -24.63 8.09 -21.73
C GLY A 269 -24.11 8.68 -20.43
N GLU A 270 -24.83 9.70 -19.98
CA GLU A 270 -24.51 10.45 -18.76
C GLU A 270 -24.98 9.73 -17.49
N TRP A 271 -24.16 9.81 -16.45
CA TRP A 271 -24.37 9.20 -15.13
C TRP A 271 -24.28 10.24 -14.04
N LYS A 272 -25.06 10.07 -13.00
CA LYS A 272 -24.99 10.86 -11.77
C LYS A 272 -25.43 9.99 -10.59
N LEU A 273 -24.57 9.91 -9.53
CA LEU A 273 -24.86 9.13 -8.32
C LEU A 273 -25.34 7.71 -8.65
N ASP A 274 -24.52 6.96 -9.41
CA ASP A 274 -24.75 5.58 -9.87
C ASP A 274 -25.94 5.36 -10.82
N LYS A 275 -26.64 6.41 -11.24
CA LYS A 275 -27.84 6.31 -12.08
C LYS A 275 -27.65 6.98 -13.44
N PRO A 276 -28.20 6.41 -14.53
CA PRO A 276 -28.39 7.13 -15.79
C PRO A 276 -29.10 8.48 -15.56
N ASN A 277 -28.49 9.55 -16.03
CA ASN A 277 -29.01 10.90 -15.81
C ASN A 277 -28.45 11.85 -16.88
N GLY A 278 -29.30 12.60 -17.56
CA GLY A 278 -28.93 13.39 -18.73
C GLY A 278 -29.18 12.65 -20.06
N ARG A 279 -28.36 12.88 -21.09
CA ARG A 279 -28.50 12.24 -22.38
C ARG A 279 -27.91 10.85 -22.41
N GLY A 280 -28.63 9.91 -23.05
CA GLY A 280 -28.13 8.55 -23.18
C GLY A 280 -28.86 7.74 -24.26
N LYS A 281 -28.25 6.57 -24.52
CA LYS A 281 -28.77 5.55 -25.44
C LYS A 281 -28.90 4.23 -24.70
N LEU A 282 -30.09 3.69 -24.68
CA LEU A 282 -30.39 2.34 -24.21
C LEU A 282 -30.64 1.44 -25.41
N THR A 283 -29.95 0.31 -25.49
CA THR A 283 -30.20 -0.71 -26.52
C THR A 283 -30.51 -2.01 -25.80
N THR A 284 -31.65 -2.60 -26.11
CA THR A 284 -32.04 -3.90 -25.57
C THR A 284 -31.44 -5.04 -26.39
N LYS A 285 -31.31 -6.21 -25.77
CA LYS A 285 -30.91 -7.45 -26.46
C LYS A 285 -31.86 -7.78 -27.64
N ALA A 286 -33.11 -7.41 -27.52
CA ALA A 286 -34.11 -7.59 -28.59
C ALA A 286 -33.88 -6.70 -29.82
N GLY A 287 -33.05 -5.66 -29.69
CA GLY A 287 -32.72 -4.71 -30.74
C GLY A 287 -33.49 -3.40 -30.64
N ASP A 288 -34.33 -3.19 -29.62
CA ASP A 288 -34.93 -1.89 -29.37
C ASP A 288 -33.85 -0.87 -28.96
N VAL A 289 -33.99 0.34 -29.47
CA VAL A 289 -33.07 1.44 -29.17
C VAL A 289 -33.87 2.64 -28.71
N PHE A 290 -33.52 3.17 -27.53
CA PHE A 290 -33.99 4.47 -27.06
C PHE A 290 -32.82 5.45 -27.02
N GLU A 291 -32.95 6.62 -27.60
CA GLU A 291 -32.02 7.74 -27.57
C GLU A 291 -32.75 8.98 -27.04
N GLY A 292 -32.33 9.53 -25.92
CA GLY A 292 -33.01 10.67 -25.31
C GLY A 292 -32.50 11.01 -23.92
N GLN A 293 -33.39 11.59 -23.13
CA GLN A 293 -33.09 12.05 -21.78
C GLN A 293 -33.45 10.98 -20.75
N PHE A 294 -32.62 10.93 -19.69
CA PHE A 294 -32.81 10.08 -18.53
C PHE A 294 -32.80 10.95 -17.25
N LYS A 295 -33.57 10.54 -16.29
CA LYS A 295 -33.58 11.13 -14.94
C LYS A 295 -33.73 10.02 -13.91
N ASP A 296 -32.80 9.96 -12.95
CA ASP A 296 -32.80 9.00 -11.84
C ASP A 296 -32.94 7.53 -12.31
N GLY A 297 -32.25 7.19 -13.42
CA GLY A 297 -32.25 5.85 -14.01
C GLY A 297 -33.41 5.53 -14.94
N LYS A 298 -34.34 6.45 -15.14
CA LYS A 298 -35.52 6.25 -15.97
C LYS A 298 -35.54 7.17 -17.21
N ILE A 299 -36.09 6.68 -18.32
CA ILE A 299 -36.37 7.49 -19.49
C ILE A 299 -37.25 8.67 -19.07
N HIS A 300 -36.88 9.89 -19.47
CA HIS A 300 -37.54 11.14 -19.09
C HIS A 300 -37.34 12.19 -20.19
N GLY A 301 -38.25 13.21 -20.28
CA GLY A 301 -38.10 14.28 -21.26
C GLY A 301 -38.25 13.78 -22.69
N GLU A 302 -37.59 14.44 -23.62
CA GLU A 302 -37.66 14.11 -25.04
C GLU A 302 -36.79 12.92 -25.41
N GLY A 303 -37.28 12.07 -26.33
CA GLY A 303 -36.51 10.96 -26.85
C GLY A 303 -37.13 10.30 -28.07
N ILE A 304 -36.34 9.42 -28.68
CA ILE A 304 -36.70 8.61 -29.83
C ILE A 304 -36.51 7.14 -29.48
N ALA A 305 -37.57 6.35 -29.55
CA ALA A 305 -37.49 4.90 -29.51
C ALA A 305 -37.59 4.33 -30.93
N ARG A 306 -36.74 3.36 -31.26
CA ARG A 306 -36.80 2.54 -32.46
C ARG A 306 -36.91 1.10 -31.98
N TYR A 307 -37.99 0.44 -32.41
CA TYR A 307 -38.26 -0.93 -32.00
C TYR A 307 -37.71 -1.94 -33.00
N ALA A 308 -37.43 -3.14 -32.54
CA ALA A 308 -36.88 -4.21 -33.37
C ALA A 308 -37.79 -4.61 -34.54
N ASP A 309 -39.09 -4.39 -34.41
CA ASP A 309 -40.08 -4.63 -35.48
C ASP A 309 -40.07 -3.56 -36.58
N GLY A 310 -39.24 -2.51 -36.46
CA GLY A 310 -39.09 -1.39 -37.35
C GLY A 310 -39.97 -0.18 -37.03
N SER A 311 -40.86 -0.28 -36.04
CA SER A 311 -41.68 0.86 -35.59
C SER A 311 -40.85 1.90 -34.85
N LYS A 312 -41.34 3.14 -34.77
CA LYS A 312 -40.63 4.26 -34.14
C LYS A 312 -41.60 5.09 -33.31
N PHE A 313 -41.10 5.63 -32.21
CA PHE A 313 -41.78 6.60 -31.39
C PHE A 313 -40.86 7.79 -31.14
N LYS A 314 -41.31 8.97 -31.42
CA LYS A 314 -40.64 10.25 -31.10
C LYS A 314 -41.57 11.08 -30.25
N GLY A 315 -41.17 11.41 -29.01
CA GLY A 315 -42.05 12.18 -28.14
C GLY A 315 -41.48 12.36 -26.74
N HIS A 316 -42.36 12.70 -25.82
CA HIS A 316 -42.01 12.96 -24.42
C HIS A 316 -42.25 11.73 -23.55
N PHE A 317 -41.40 11.59 -22.54
CA PHE A 317 -41.48 10.53 -21.54
C PHE A 317 -41.46 11.13 -20.13
N ARG A 318 -42.16 10.51 -19.21
CA ARG A 318 -42.13 10.82 -17.78
C ARG A 318 -42.06 9.53 -16.97
N GLN A 319 -40.97 9.38 -16.16
CA GLN A 319 -40.78 8.20 -15.33
C GLN A 319 -40.84 6.86 -16.09
N GLY A 320 -40.31 6.83 -17.31
CA GLY A 320 -40.26 5.64 -18.16
C GLY A 320 -41.49 5.44 -19.04
N LYS A 321 -42.54 6.25 -18.91
CA LYS A 321 -43.80 6.14 -19.69
C LYS A 321 -43.89 7.23 -20.71
N ARG A 322 -44.48 6.92 -21.86
CA ARG A 322 -44.87 7.92 -22.88
C ARG A 322 -45.85 8.91 -22.24
N ASN A 323 -45.55 10.21 -22.34
CA ASN A 323 -46.34 11.24 -21.67
C ASN A 323 -46.11 12.59 -22.37
N GLY A 324 -47.11 13.12 -23.05
CA GLY A 324 -47.04 14.37 -23.81
C GLY A 324 -47.18 14.17 -25.32
N PRO A 325 -46.92 15.20 -26.13
CA PRO A 325 -46.98 15.13 -27.59
C PRO A 325 -46.02 14.09 -28.17
N ALA A 326 -46.45 13.37 -29.18
CA ALA A 326 -45.66 12.33 -29.80
C ALA A 326 -46.07 12.05 -31.28
N ILE A 327 -45.12 11.51 -32.01
CA ILE A 327 -45.28 10.90 -33.33
C ILE A 327 -44.88 9.45 -33.19
N GLU A 328 -45.79 8.54 -33.56
CA GLU A 328 -45.56 7.12 -33.65
C GLU A 328 -45.62 6.71 -35.11
N GLU A 329 -44.68 5.91 -35.61
CA GLU A 329 -44.64 5.36 -36.95
C GLU A 329 -44.60 3.83 -36.83
N ASP A 330 -45.58 3.15 -37.42
CA ASP A 330 -45.57 1.69 -37.41
C ASP A 330 -44.58 1.13 -38.45
N LYS A 331 -44.40 -0.18 -38.46
CA LYS A 331 -43.50 -0.89 -39.38
C LYS A 331 -43.85 -0.71 -40.84
N ASP A 332 -45.13 -0.37 -41.19
CA ASP A 332 -45.63 -0.17 -42.54
C ASP A 332 -45.56 1.31 -42.95
N GLY A 333 -45.04 2.19 -42.10
CA GLY A 333 -44.86 3.62 -42.35
C GLY A 333 -46.10 4.48 -42.07
N LYS A 334 -47.15 3.92 -41.47
CA LYS A 334 -48.30 4.71 -41.02
C LYS A 334 -47.92 5.50 -39.76
N ARG A 335 -48.44 6.75 -39.71
CA ARG A 335 -48.09 7.66 -38.59
C ARG A 335 -49.30 8.03 -37.77
N PHE A 336 -49.10 8.02 -36.45
CA PHE A 336 -50.00 8.61 -35.49
C PHE A 336 -49.33 9.87 -34.93
N GLU A 337 -49.97 10.99 -34.96
CA GLU A 337 -49.57 12.27 -34.36
C GLU A 337 -50.59 12.63 -33.29
N GLY A 338 -50.23 12.68 -32.04
CA GLY A 338 -51.15 12.91 -30.91
C GLY A 338 -50.47 13.03 -29.59
N THR A 339 -51.23 12.83 -28.51
CA THR A 339 -50.74 12.97 -27.14
C THR A 339 -50.86 11.64 -26.41
N TYR A 340 -49.94 11.42 -25.45
CA TYR A 340 -49.95 10.28 -24.54
C TYR A 340 -50.03 10.74 -23.08
N VAL A 341 -50.75 9.99 -22.25
CA VAL A 341 -50.78 10.10 -20.81
C VAL A 341 -50.55 8.69 -20.24
N ASP A 342 -49.46 8.50 -19.51
CA ASP A 342 -49.07 7.23 -18.88
C ASP A 342 -49.19 6.02 -19.84
N ASP A 343 -48.53 6.09 -21.02
CA ASP A 343 -48.48 5.12 -22.13
C ASP A 343 -49.80 4.97 -22.93
N LYS A 344 -50.87 5.69 -22.58
CA LYS A 344 -52.13 5.63 -23.27
C LYS A 344 -52.31 6.85 -24.15
N ARG A 345 -52.81 6.66 -25.39
CA ARG A 345 -53.24 7.76 -26.26
C ARG A 345 -54.33 8.56 -25.56
N ASP A 346 -54.24 9.87 -25.54
CA ASP A 346 -55.18 10.78 -24.85
C ASP A 346 -55.17 12.14 -25.57
N GLY A 347 -56.36 12.69 -25.83
CA GLY A 347 -56.52 13.95 -26.57
C GLY A 347 -56.69 13.77 -28.09
N ALA A 348 -56.59 14.88 -28.82
CA ALA A 348 -56.75 14.93 -30.28
C ALA A 348 -55.60 14.19 -31.00
N PHE A 349 -55.90 13.57 -32.13
CA PHE A 349 -54.91 12.90 -32.95
C PHE A 349 -55.15 13.10 -34.43
N ILE A 350 -54.10 12.85 -35.22
CA ILE A 350 -54.11 12.72 -36.68
C ILE A 350 -53.41 11.43 -37.05
N GLU A 351 -54.04 10.59 -37.89
CA GLU A 351 -53.41 9.43 -38.50
C GLU A 351 -53.13 9.71 -39.98
N LYS A 352 -51.95 9.31 -40.45
CA LYS A 352 -51.47 9.49 -41.81
C LYS A 352 -51.03 8.15 -42.40
N ASP A 353 -51.22 7.96 -43.71
CA ASP A 353 -50.65 6.83 -44.43
C ASP A 353 -49.10 7.00 -44.59
N ARG A 354 -48.48 6.00 -45.22
CA ARG A 354 -47.02 6.02 -45.50
C ARG A 354 -46.61 7.16 -46.45
N ASN A 355 -47.51 7.72 -47.22
CA ASN A 355 -47.27 8.83 -48.15
C ASN A 355 -47.50 10.19 -47.48
N GLY A 356 -47.93 10.21 -46.22
CA GLY A 356 -48.20 11.40 -45.42
C GLY A 356 -49.62 11.96 -45.58
N ASN A 357 -50.53 11.27 -46.32
CA ASN A 357 -51.94 11.69 -46.48
C ASN A 357 -52.68 11.40 -45.17
N VAL A 358 -53.54 12.34 -44.77
CA VAL A 358 -54.38 12.16 -43.56
C VAL A 358 -55.47 11.13 -43.87
N VAL A 359 -55.51 10.05 -43.11
CA VAL A 359 -56.47 8.97 -43.22
C VAL A 359 -57.55 8.95 -42.13
N ALA A 360 -57.23 9.57 -40.97
CA ALA A 360 -58.18 9.73 -39.88
C ALA A 360 -57.81 10.92 -38.96
N ARG A 361 -58.84 11.45 -38.29
CA ARG A 361 -58.70 12.43 -37.17
C ARG A 361 -59.74 12.04 -36.12
N GLY A 362 -59.50 12.52 -34.87
CA GLY A 362 -60.43 12.28 -33.79
C GLY A 362 -59.78 12.54 -32.42
N SER A 363 -60.32 11.90 -31.40
CA SER A 363 -59.78 12.01 -30.06
C SER A 363 -59.72 10.65 -29.36
N TYR A 364 -58.81 10.53 -28.40
CA TYR A 364 -58.71 9.45 -27.43
C TYR A 364 -59.00 9.94 -26.03
N VAL A 365 -59.66 9.13 -25.22
CA VAL A 365 -59.79 9.34 -23.76
C VAL A 365 -59.26 8.07 -23.06
N ARG A 366 -58.17 8.21 -22.35
CA ARG A 366 -57.51 7.12 -21.60
C ARG A 366 -57.28 5.85 -22.44
N GLY A 367 -56.86 6.02 -23.71
CA GLY A 367 -56.56 4.97 -24.66
C GLY A 367 -57.77 4.42 -25.45
N ARG A 368 -58.98 4.97 -25.28
CA ARG A 368 -60.16 4.59 -26.01
C ARG A 368 -60.50 5.64 -27.07
N ARG A 369 -60.55 5.24 -28.35
CA ARG A 369 -60.96 6.14 -29.47
C ARG A 369 -62.42 6.54 -29.26
N GLN A 370 -62.65 7.83 -29.35
CA GLN A 370 -64.02 8.37 -29.29
C GLN A 370 -64.67 8.28 -30.67
N ALA A 371 -65.97 7.96 -30.74
CA ALA A 371 -66.76 8.03 -31.97
C ALA A 371 -66.79 9.50 -32.45
N GLU A 372 -66.62 9.71 -33.75
CA GLU A 372 -66.94 11.00 -34.40
C GLU A 372 -68.43 11.31 -34.15
N ARG A 373 -68.69 12.49 -33.52
CA ARG A 373 -70.09 13.00 -33.46
C ARG A 373 -70.46 13.67 -34.74
#